data_db4fac1815b554a0c43f096df09f179e
#
_entry.id   db4fac1815b554a0c43f096df09f179e
#
_cell.length_a   1.000
_cell.length_b   1.000
_cell.length_c   1.000
_cell.angle_alpha   90.00
_cell.angle_beta   90.00
_cell.angle_gamma   90.00
#
_symmetry.space_group_name_H-M   'P 1'
#
loop_
_entity.id
_entity.type
_entity.pdbx_description
1 polymer ?
#
loop_
_entity_poly.entity_id
_entity_poly.type
_entity_poly.pdbx_seq_one_letter_code
_entity_poly.pdbx_strand_id
1 'polypeptide(L)'
;CDICQLVCPHNLGIPSSSMITPFYKLQNPSFMSLVVPDAGLRRLIKESSAGWRGINTIRRNALIALAFSNEHFDPEVIKKVAREDPSHLIRAYSCFCLQKRTGDKSLWTELLSDPKAPIELRSFYESVKDSCG
;
A
#
# COMPACT_ATOMS: atom_id res chain seq x y z
N CYS A 1 -1.72 14.94 1.75
CA CYS A 1 -2.66 15.74 2.54
C CYS A 1 -2.57 17.18 2.05
N ASP A 2 -3.69 17.76 1.60
CA ASP A 2 -3.75 19.09 0.99
C ASP A 2 -4.23 20.18 1.96
N ILE A 3 -4.31 19.87 3.26
CA ILE A 3 -4.83 20.80 4.29
C ILE A 3 -4.08 22.13 4.25
N CYS A 4 -2.74 22.09 4.16
CA CYS A 4 -1.94 23.33 4.09
C CYS A 4 -2.27 24.19 2.87
N GLN A 5 -2.66 23.57 1.76
CA GLN A 5 -3.07 24.28 0.54
C GLN A 5 -4.49 24.84 0.69
N LEU A 6 -5.39 24.06 1.30
CA LEU A 6 -6.79 24.47 1.50
C LEU A 6 -6.94 25.65 2.47
N VAL A 7 -6.10 25.71 3.51
CA VAL A 7 -6.17 26.79 4.52
C VAL A 7 -5.25 27.98 4.20
N CYS A 8 -4.47 27.92 3.14
CA CYS A 8 -3.55 28.98 2.78
C CYS A 8 -4.31 30.21 2.24
N PRO A 9 -4.23 31.38 2.89
CA PRO A 9 -4.96 32.57 2.42
C PRO A 9 -4.52 33.02 1.03
N HIS A 10 -3.31 32.69 0.59
CA HIS A 10 -2.83 33.00 -0.76
C HIS A 10 -3.41 32.07 -1.84
N ASN A 11 -4.02 30.95 -1.46
CA ASN A 11 -4.70 30.05 -2.40
C ASN A 11 -6.21 30.31 -2.50
N LEU A 12 -6.76 31.15 -1.61
CA LEU A 12 -8.18 31.45 -1.62
C LEU A 12 -8.53 32.31 -2.85
N GLY A 13 -9.48 31.82 -3.66
CA GLY A 13 -9.96 32.55 -4.84
C GLY A 13 -9.08 32.46 -6.08
N ILE A 14 -7.99 31.67 -6.05
CA ILE A 14 -7.18 31.43 -7.25
C ILE A 14 -7.92 30.40 -8.13
N PRO A 15 -8.28 30.74 -9.39
CA PRO A 15 -8.88 29.77 -10.29
C PRO A 15 -7.87 28.65 -10.59
N SER A 16 -8.36 27.41 -10.71
CA SER A 16 -7.52 26.28 -11.12
C SER A 16 -6.91 26.57 -12.48
N SER A 17 -5.58 26.47 -12.58
CA SER A 17 -4.88 26.65 -13.85
C SER A 17 -5.11 25.44 -14.77
N SER A 18 -5.62 25.69 -15.96
CA SER A 18 -5.70 24.68 -17.04
C SER A 18 -4.35 24.39 -17.71
N MET A 19 -3.30 25.14 -17.33
CA MET A 19 -1.96 25.00 -17.94
C MET A 19 -1.21 23.74 -17.49
N ILE A 20 -1.59 23.16 -16.32
CA ILE A 20 -0.98 21.94 -15.83
C ILE A 20 -1.98 20.80 -16.03
N THR A 21 -1.74 19.99 -17.05
CA THR A 21 -2.49 18.75 -17.25
C THR A 21 -1.90 17.66 -16.36
N PRO A 22 -2.68 17.10 -15.40
CA PRO A 22 -2.20 15.98 -14.59
C PRO A 22 -1.75 14.81 -15.46
N PHE A 23 -0.71 14.11 -15.05
CA PHE A 23 -0.22 12.95 -15.79
C PHE A 23 -1.25 11.81 -15.69
N TYR A 24 -2.18 11.80 -16.63
CA TYR A 24 -3.41 10.98 -16.62
C TYR A 24 -3.15 9.47 -16.44
N LYS A 25 -1.99 8.97 -16.86
CA LYS A 25 -1.63 7.53 -16.73
C LYS A 25 -1.43 7.07 -15.28
N LEU A 26 -1.25 8.01 -14.35
CA LEU A 26 -1.19 7.72 -12.89
C LEU A 26 -2.44 8.21 -12.15
N GLN A 27 -3.46 8.70 -12.88
CA GLN A 27 -4.71 9.09 -12.24
C GLN A 27 -5.46 7.86 -11.75
N ASN A 28 -5.68 7.80 -10.44
CA ASN A 28 -6.49 6.80 -9.77
C ASN A 28 -6.11 5.33 -10.08
N PRO A 29 -4.84 4.91 -9.97
CA PRO A 29 -4.53 3.49 -10.02
C PRO A 29 -5.25 2.79 -8.87
N SER A 30 -5.85 1.61 -9.12
CA SER A 30 -6.46 0.82 -8.05
C SER A 30 -5.40 0.39 -7.03
N PHE A 31 -5.78 0.22 -5.77
CA PHE A 31 -4.84 -0.25 -4.76
C PHE A 31 -4.27 -1.63 -5.11
N MET A 32 -5.08 -2.51 -5.69
CA MET A 32 -4.59 -3.81 -6.16
C MET A 32 -3.49 -3.69 -7.21
N SER A 33 -3.62 -2.77 -8.18
CA SER A 33 -2.58 -2.55 -9.19
C SER A 33 -1.29 -1.97 -8.58
N LEU A 34 -1.39 -1.19 -7.52
CA LEU A 34 -0.24 -0.69 -6.79
C LEU A 34 0.44 -1.75 -5.92
N VAL A 35 -0.30 -2.73 -5.41
CA VAL A 35 0.27 -3.87 -4.65
C VAL A 35 1.10 -4.77 -5.57
N VAL A 36 0.59 -5.08 -6.77
CA VAL A 36 1.25 -5.91 -7.78
C VAL A 36 1.41 -5.11 -9.09
N PRO A 37 2.26 -4.07 -9.11
CA PRO A 37 2.41 -3.23 -10.26
C PRO A 37 3.09 -3.98 -11.40
N ASP A 38 2.53 -3.88 -12.60
CA ASP A 38 3.17 -4.34 -13.83
C ASP A 38 4.41 -3.50 -14.18
N ALA A 39 5.13 -3.90 -15.22
CA ALA A 39 6.35 -3.21 -15.66
C ALA A 39 6.09 -1.75 -16.08
N GLY A 40 4.94 -1.49 -16.72
CA GLY A 40 4.54 -0.16 -17.15
C GLY A 40 4.28 0.76 -15.95
N LEU A 41 3.48 0.31 -15.00
CA LEU A 41 3.18 1.08 -13.78
C LEU A 41 4.43 1.30 -12.92
N ARG A 42 5.32 0.29 -12.79
CA ARG A 42 6.61 0.44 -12.09
C ARG A 42 7.47 1.54 -12.70
N ARG A 43 7.54 1.59 -14.04
CA ARG A 43 8.27 2.63 -14.76
C ARG A 43 7.66 4.02 -14.51
N LEU A 44 6.34 4.15 -14.64
CA LEU A 44 5.63 5.41 -14.40
C LEU A 44 5.84 5.92 -12.96
N ILE A 45 5.75 5.03 -11.97
CA ILE A 45 6.03 5.36 -10.57
C ILE A 45 7.46 5.87 -10.41
N LYS A 46 8.44 5.17 -11.00
CA LYS A 46 9.86 5.54 -10.92
C LYS A 46 10.14 6.92 -11.52
N GLU A 47 9.45 7.27 -12.60
CA GLU A 47 9.57 8.55 -13.31
C GLU A 47 8.78 9.69 -12.63
N SER A 48 7.94 9.38 -11.66
CA SER A 48 7.13 10.36 -10.92
C SER A 48 7.79 10.80 -9.62
N SER A 49 7.25 11.86 -9.02
CA SER A 49 7.66 12.33 -7.67
C SER A 49 7.46 11.27 -6.58
N ALA A 50 6.59 10.28 -6.79
CA ALA A 50 6.38 9.17 -5.86
C ALA A 50 7.55 8.17 -5.86
N GLY A 51 8.31 8.10 -6.95
CA GLY A 51 9.39 7.12 -7.14
C GLY A 51 10.56 7.27 -6.17
N TRP A 52 10.83 8.48 -5.65
CA TRP A 52 11.91 8.72 -4.70
C TRP A 52 11.74 7.97 -3.36
N ARG A 53 10.52 7.64 -2.97
CA ARG A 53 10.23 6.85 -1.76
C ARG A 53 10.49 5.35 -1.94
N GLY A 54 10.69 4.92 -3.18
CA GLY A 54 10.82 3.51 -3.53
C GLY A 54 9.49 2.77 -3.62
N ILE A 55 9.46 1.78 -4.50
CA ILE A 55 8.26 1.03 -4.85
C ILE A 55 7.62 0.31 -3.64
N ASN A 56 8.44 -0.21 -2.72
CA ASN A 56 7.93 -0.93 -1.56
C ASN A 56 7.16 -0.03 -0.58
N THR A 57 7.52 1.26 -0.48
CA THR A 57 6.75 2.23 0.31
C THR A 57 5.35 2.42 -0.28
N ILE A 58 5.26 2.52 -1.61
CA ILE A 58 3.98 2.68 -2.31
C ILE A 58 3.12 1.43 -2.15
N ARG A 59 3.71 0.25 -2.36
CA ARG A 59 3.03 -1.06 -2.21
C ARG A 59 2.51 -1.25 -0.78
N ARG A 60 3.33 -0.94 0.23
CA ARG A 60 2.92 -0.97 1.63
C ARG A 60 1.73 -0.04 1.89
N ASN A 61 1.78 1.20 1.41
CA ASN A 61 0.69 2.17 1.60
C ASN A 61 -0.58 1.71 0.88
N ALA A 62 -0.45 1.09 -0.30
CA ALA A 62 -1.58 0.51 -1.01
C ALA A 62 -2.22 -0.67 -0.23
N LEU A 63 -1.41 -1.53 0.39
CA LEU A 63 -1.90 -2.61 1.25
C LEU A 63 -2.65 -2.08 2.48
N ILE A 64 -2.13 -1.01 3.11
CA ILE A 64 -2.81 -0.35 4.24
C ILE A 64 -4.14 0.25 3.76
N ALA A 65 -4.13 1.00 2.66
CA ALA A 65 -5.36 1.59 2.12
C ALA A 65 -6.38 0.52 1.74
N LEU A 66 -5.95 -0.57 1.10
CA LEU A 66 -6.79 -1.69 0.73
C LEU A 66 -7.43 -2.40 1.94
N ALA A 67 -6.70 -2.48 3.07
CA ALA A 67 -7.21 -3.07 4.31
C ALA A 67 -8.43 -2.32 4.88
N PHE A 68 -8.55 -1.01 4.61
CA PHE A 68 -9.62 -0.14 5.14
C PHE A 68 -10.57 0.41 4.08
N SER A 69 -10.35 0.10 2.79
CA SER A 69 -11.21 0.56 1.70
C SER A 69 -12.28 -0.47 1.33
N ASN A 70 -13.29 -0.01 0.60
CA ASN A 70 -14.28 -0.87 -0.04
C ASN A 70 -13.90 -1.22 -1.50
N GLU A 71 -12.65 -0.93 -1.93
CA GLU A 71 -12.21 -1.31 -3.26
C GLU A 71 -12.18 -2.83 -3.46
N HIS A 72 -12.16 -3.21 -4.71
CA HIS A 72 -11.99 -4.61 -5.11
C HIS A 72 -10.76 -5.22 -4.44
N PHE A 73 -10.98 -6.36 -3.81
CA PHE A 73 -9.98 -7.12 -3.08
C PHE A 73 -9.96 -8.56 -3.58
N ASP A 74 -8.80 -9.00 -4.04
CA ASP A 74 -8.58 -10.39 -4.44
C ASP A 74 -7.72 -11.08 -3.37
N PRO A 75 -8.32 -11.92 -2.50
CA PRO A 75 -7.60 -12.59 -1.42
C PRO A 75 -6.49 -13.52 -1.93
N GLU A 76 -6.68 -14.18 -3.06
CA GLU A 76 -5.69 -15.16 -3.57
C GLU A 76 -4.42 -14.45 -4.07
N VAL A 77 -4.57 -13.31 -4.73
CA VAL A 77 -3.43 -12.47 -5.13
C VAL A 77 -2.66 -12.00 -3.90
N ILE A 78 -3.37 -11.52 -2.85
CA ILE A 78 -2.71 -11.03 -1.63
C ILE A 78 -2.05 -12.18 -0.86
N LYS A 79 -2.66 -13.37 -0.80
CA LYS A 79 -2.03 -14.57 -0.22
C LYS A 79 -0.74 -14.94 -0.94
N LYS A 80 -0.74 -14.88 -2.27
CA LYS A 80 0.47 -15.10 -3.07
C LYS A 80 1.56 -14.09 -2.72
N VAL A 81 1.24 -12.80 -2.64
CA VAL A 81 2.18 -11.75 -2.22
C VAL A 81 2.71 -12.02 -0.81
N ALA A 82 1.86 -12.41 0.13
CA ALA A 82 2.25 -12.72 1.51
C ALA A 82 3.26 -13.87 1.60
N ARG A 83 3.20 -14.85 0.69
CA ARG A 83 4.11 -16.01 0.66
C ARG A 83 5.40 -15.76 -0.12
N GLU A 84 5.28 -15.15 -1.29
CA GLU A 84 6.32 -15.18 -2.32
C GLU A 84 7.08 -13.84 -2.48
N ASP A 85 6.60 -12.74 -1.89
CA ASP A 85 7.27 -11.45 -2.07
C ASP A 85 8.68 -11.45 -1.45
N PRO A 86 9.70 -10.96 -2.15
CA PRO A 86 11.06 -10.91 -1.62
C PRO A 86 11.22 -9.99 -0.40
N SER A 87 10.30 -9.05 -0.20
CA SER A 87 10.31 -8.12 0.91
C SER A 87 9.47 -8.63 2.07
N HIS A 88 10.09 -8.95 3.20
CA HIS A 88 9.37 -9.33 4.43
C HIS A 88 8.38 -8.24 4.88
N LEU A 89 8.71 -6.97 4.65
CA LEU A 89 7.80 -5.86 4.93
C LEU A 89 6.50 -5.99 4.13
N ILE A 90 6.59 -6.25 2.83
CA ILE A 90 5.40 -6.41 1.97
C ILE A 90 4.62 -7.67 2.36
N ARG A 91 5.31 -8.79 2.67
CA ARG A 91 4.67 -10.01 3.17
C ARG A 91 3.87 -9.73 4.44
N ALA A 92 4.45 -9.02 5.42
CA ALA A 92 3.78 -8.68 6.68
C ALA A 92 2.53 -7.80 6.46
N TYR A 93 2.62 -6.76 5.63
CA TYR A 93 1.47 -5.91 5.33
C TYR A 93 0.40 -6.62 4.49
N SER A 94 0.77 -7.64 3.71
CA SER A 94 -0.20 -8.52 3.03
C SER A 94 -0.95 -9.39 4.03
N CYS A 95 -0.27 -9.96 5.02
CA CYS A 95 -0.92 -10.69 6.12
C CYS A 95 -1.87 -9.77 6.90
N PHE A 96 -1.44 -8.55 7.21
CA PHE A 96 -2.29 -7.55 7.89
C PHE A 96 -3.53 -7.21 7.06
N CYS A 97 -3.38 -6.97 5.76
CA CYS A 97 -4.49 -6.69 4.86
C CYS A 97 -5.50 -7.85 4.82
N LEU A 98 -5.03 -9.10 4.69
CA LEU A 98 -5.87 -10.29 4.74
C LEU A 98 -6.61 -10.39 6.07
N GLN A 99 -5.92 -10.26 7.18
CA GLN A 99 -6.52 -10.29 8.52
C GLN A 99 -7.64 -9.27 8.65
N LYS A 100 -7.42 -8.02 8.22
CA LYS A 100 -8.43 -6.94 8.28
C LYS A 100 -9.64 -7.21 7.40
N ARG A 101 -9.43 -7.73 6.19
CA ARG A 101 -10.49 -7.92 5.20
C ARG A 101 -11.25 -9.23 5.34
N THR A 102 -10.60 -10.28 5.82
CA THR A 102 -11.18 -11.65 5.85
C THR A 102 -11.20 -12.28 7.24
N GLY A 103 -10.48 -11.72 8.22
CA GLY A 103 -10.27 -12.34 9.53
C GLY A 103 -9.21 -13.46 9.52
N ASP A 104 -8.63 -13.81 8.37
CA ASP A 104 -7.66 -14.91 8.23
C ASP A 104 -6.29 -14.51 8.79
N LYS A 105 -5.86 -15.22 9.83
CA LYS A 105 -4.56 -15.03 10.50
C LYS A 105 -3.54 -16.14 10.17
N SER A 106 -3.90 -17.13 9.37
CA SER A 106 -3.09 -18.33 9.13
C SER A 106 -1.69 -18.02 8.59
N LEU A 107 -1.60 -17.05 7.69
CA LEU A 107 -0.33 -16.66 7.06
C LEU A 107 0.65 -15.94 8.00
N TRP A 108 0.19 -15.40 9.14
CA TRP A 108 1.10 -14.87 10.15
C TRP A 108 1.96 -15.96 10.77
N THR A 109 1.36 -17.12 11.06
CA THR A 109 2.10 -18.27 11.61
C THR A 109 3.18 -18.72 10.62
N GLU A 110 2.83 -18.82 9.34
CA GLU A 110 3.76 -19.18 8.27
C GLU A 110 4.91 -18.15 8.17
N LEU A 111 4.60 -16.86 8.14
CA LEU A 111 5.58 -15.79 8.05
C LEU A 111 6.53 -15.73 9.25
N LEU A 112 6.00 -15.90 10.46
CA LEU A 112 6.78 -15.84 11.71
C LEU A 112 7.63 -17.08 11.95
N SER A 113 7.34 -18.19 11.25
CA SER A 113 8.15 -19.42 11.27
C SER A 113 9.34 -19.36 10.31
N ASP A 114 9.40 -18.35 9.43
CA ASP A 114 10.55 -18.16 8.53
C ASP A 114 11.79 -17.78 9.35
N PRO A 115 12.88 -18.62 9.31
CA PRO A 115 14.11 -18.32 10.07
C PRO A 115 14.80 -17.01 9.65
N LYS A 116 14.50 -16.53 8.44
CA LYS A 116 15.04 -15.29 7.88
C LYS A 116 14.17 -14.07 8.17
N ALA A 117 13.01 -14.26 8.81
CA ALA A 117 12.12 -13.16 9.13
C ALA A 117 12.76 -12.23 10.17
N PRO A 118 12.84 -10.91 9.91
CA PRO A 118 13.33 -9.93 10.87
C PRO A 118 12.54 -9.95 12.18
N ILE A 119 13.22 -9.71 13.31
CA ILE A 119 12.59 -9.72 14.63
C ILE A 119 11.50 -8.65 14.78
N GLU A 120 11.63 -7.55 14.03
CA GLU A 120 10.66 -6.46 14.00
C GLU A 120 9.28 -6.90 13.50
N LEU A 121 9.20 -7.97 12.71
CA LEU A 121 7.92 -8.53 12.27
C LEU A 121 7.11 -9.12 13.42
N ARG A 122 7.76 -9.65 14.45
CA ARG A 122 7.08 -10.15 15.66
C ARG A 122 6.43 -8.99 16.41
N SER A 123 7.18 -7.91 16.62
CA SER A 123 6.65 -6.68 17.23
C SER A 123 5.50 -6.09 16.43
N PHE A 124 5.59 -6.08 15.11
CA PHE A 124 4.51 -5.61 14.26
C PHE A 124 3.27 -6.51 14.38
N TYR A 125 3.44 -7.84 14.33
CA TYR A 125 2.32 -8.76 14.54
C TYR A 125 1.64 -8.54 15.90
N GLU A 126 2.41 -8.45 16.99
CA GLU A 126 1.87 -8.18 18.33
C GLU A 126 1.05 -6.88 18.37
N SER A 127 1.46 -5.85 17.63
CA SER A 127 0.73 -4.58 17.57
C SER A 127 -0.57 -4.64 16.78
N VAL A 128 -0.74 -5.62 15.86
CA VAL A 128 -1.89 -5.71 14.96
C VAL A 128 -2.79 -6.93 15.18
N LYS A 129 -2.35 -7.93 15.96
CA LYS A 129 -3.07 -9.21 16.12
C LYS A 129 -4.49 -9.04 16.66
N ASP A 130 -4.73 -8.03 17.50
CA ASP A 130 -6.02 -7.75 18.13
C ASP A 130 -6.79 -6.61 17.44
N SER A 131 -6.24 -6.06 16.37
CA SER A 131 -6.83 -4.91 15.67
C SER A 131 -8.01 -5.28 14.75
N CYS A 132 -8.49 -6.52 14.79
CA CYS A 132 -9.73 -6.97 14.14
C CYS A 132 -10.91 -6.68 15.07
N GLY A 133 -11.49 -5.51 14.94
CA GLY A 133 -12.78 -5.11 15.45
C GLY A 133 -13.55 -4.48 14.31
#